data_7d4040adc2eb278f19db4b9138b77b32
#
_entry.id   7d4040adc2eb278f19db4b9138b77b32
#
_cell.length_a   1.000
_cell.length_b   1.000
_cell.length_c   1.000
_cell.angle_alpha   90.00
_cell.angle_beta   90.00
_cell.angle_gamma   90.00
#
_symmetry.space_group_name_H-M   'P 1'
#
loop_
_entity.id
_entity.type
_entity.pdbx_description
1 polymer ?
#
loop_
_entity_poly.entity_id
_entity_poly.type
_entity_poly.pdbx_seq_one_letter_code
_entity_poly.pdbx_strand_id
1 'polypeptide(L)'
;MKVLFINGVQSQFIADDFLIEGDNYVGVSGGQRTVYPAAAFGDAAVEIKDYTPPAPVPEPPTPEVRHITKLAFRNRFTTKEKVMIELAGAYNPADPIQKQQLAATVRVSNADIASSTYIDLDRSDTRAGVMSMEDFGLLAVGRADEILDNPVQDFERYKG
;
A
#
# COMPACT_ATOMS: atom_id res chain seq x y z
N MET A 1 17.91 19.60 26.35
CA MET A 1 18.87 19.11 25.35
C MET A 1 19.23 20.25 24.40
N LYS A 2 20.45 20.32 23.96
CA LYS A 2 20.97 21.31 23.01
C LYS A 2 21.52 20.61 21.78
N VAL A 3 21.68 21.33 20.69
CA VAL A 3 22.23 20.84 19.42
C VAL A 3 23.10 21.91 18.77
N LEU A 4 24.14 21.48 18.08
CA LEU A 4 24.92 22.39 17.25
C LEU A 4 24.22 22.62 15.91
N PHE A 5 24.05 23.89 15.54
CA PHE A 5 23.66 24.31 14.20
C PHE A 5 24.91 24.70 13.43
N ILE A 6 25.09 24.13 12.26
CA ILE A 6 26.25 24.38 11.40
C ILE A 6 25.73 25.02 10.12
N ASN A 7 26.13 26.26 9.85
CA ASN A 7 25.62 27.07 8.75
C ASN A 7 24.07 27.15 8.74
N GLY A 8 23.47 27.28 9.94
CA GLY A 8 22.00 27.36 10.08
C GLY A 8 21.26 26.04 9.97
N VAL A 9 21.94 24.91 9.76
CA VAL A 9 21.33 23.58 9.65
C VAL A 9 21.57 22.81 10.95
N GLN A 10 20.52 22.16 11.48
CA GLN A 10 20.63 21.30 12.67
C GLN A 10 21.52 20.11 12.37
N SER A 11 22.55 19.91 13.21
CA SER A 11 23.48 18.80 13.08
C SER A 11 23.03 17.57 13.88
N GLN A 12 23.76 16.48 13.76
CA GLN A 12 23.59 15.27 14.58
C GLN A 12 24.24 15.41 15.98
N PHE A 13 24.97 16.49 16.26
CA PHE A 13 25.66 16.69 17.53
C PHE A 13 24.67 17.22 18.57
N ILE A 14 24.14 16.32 19.39
CA ILE A 14 23.14 16.59 20.42
C ILE A 14 23.70 16.23 21.79
N ALA A 15 23.48 17.08 22.78
CA ALA A 15 23.87 16.85 24.17
C ALA A 15 22.82 17.42 25.13
N ASP A 16 22.89 17.08 26.43
CA ASP A 16 22.04 17.70 27.42
C ASP A 16 22.33 19.22 27.52
N ASP A 17 23.60 19.58 27.44
CA ASP A 17 24.06 20.96 27.33
C ASP A 17 25.34 21.05 26.48
N PHE A 18 25.66 22.25 25.99
CA PHE A 18 26.91 22.57 25.30
C PHE A 18 27.56 23.76 25.97
N LEU A 19 28.90 23.64 26.20
CA LEU A 19 29.76 24.68 26.71
C LEU A 19 30.76 25.08 25.62
N ILE A 20 31.21 26.33 25.64
CA ILE A 20 32.32 26.79 24.80
C ILE A 20 33.54 26.91 25.71
N GLU A 21 34.58 26.14 25.43
CA GLU A 21 35.84 26.16 26.20
C GLU A 21 37.01 26.43 25.27
N GLY A 22 37.50 27.68 25.29
CA GLY A 22 38.47 28.13 24.31
C GLY A 22 37.90 28.03 22.89
N ASP A 23 38.61 27.34 22.01
CA ASP A 23 38.22 27.08 20.63
C ASP A 23 37.46 25.73 20.46
N ASN A 24 36.80 25.28 21.51
CA ASN A 24 36.09 23.99 21.44
C ASN A 24 34.64 24.12 21.88
N TYR A 25 33.76 23.31 21.24
CA TYR A 25 32.41 23.05 21.71
C TYR A 25 32.44 21.75 22.54
N VAL A 26 31.95 21.79 23.75
CA VAL A 26 31.96 20.65 24.67
C VAL A 26 30.55 20.24 24.97
N GLY A 27 30.09 19.10 24.40
CA GLY A 27 28.82 18.49 24.70
C GLY A 27 28.89 17.76 26.04
N VAL A 28 27.92 17.98 26.91
CA VAL A 28 27.79 17.31 28.22
C VAL A 28 26.49 16.51 28.22
N SER A 29 26.57 15.20 28.43
CA SER A 29 25.41 14.32 28.55
C SER A 29 25.65 13.25 29.60
N GLY A 30 24.72 13.09 30.55
CA GLY A 30 24.82 12.10 31.60
C GLY A 30 26.13 12.19 32.43
N GLY A 31 26.70 13.39 32.57
CA GLY A 31 27.97 13.61 33.24
C GLY A 31 29.22 13.31 32.39
N GLN A 32 29.06 12.79 31.19
CA GLN A 32 30.18 12.60 30.25
C GLN A 32 30.35 13.87 29.39
N ARG A 33 31.62 14.13 29.03
CA ARG A 33 32.02 15.29 28.23
C ARG A 33 32.60 14.83 26.90
N THR A 34 32.11 15.40 25.80
CA THR A 34 32.61 15.15 24.44
C THR A 34 33.08 16.46 23.85
N VAL A 35 34.33 16.52 23.44
CA VAL A 35 34.95 17.73 22.90
C VAL A 35 34.87 17.71 21.37
N TYR A 36 34.37 18.78 20.79
CA TYR A 36 34.33 19.03 19.36
C TYR A 36 35.19 20.25 19.07
N PRO A 37 36.41 20.09 18.53
CA PRO A 37 37.29 21.23 18.19
C PRO A 37 36.65 22.10 17.14
N ALA A 38 36.65 23.42 17.30
CA ALA A 38 36.11 24.36 16.29
C ALA A 38 36.78 24.16 14.92
N ALA A 39 38.05 23.76 14.91
CA ALA A 39 38.75 23.45 13.66
C ALA A 39 38.12 22.31 12.85
N ALA A 40 37.35 21.41 13.50
CA ALA A 40 36.63 20.34 12.80
C ALA A 40 35.48 20.85 11.95
N PHE A 41 35.03 22.07 12.19
CA PHE A 41 33.92 22.71 11.44
C PHE A 41 34.43 23.70 10.38
N GLY A 42 35.75 23.92 10.28
CA GLY A 42 36.35 24.87 9.34
C GLY A 42 35.81 26.28 9.55
N ASP A 43 35.48 26.97 8.45
CA ASP A 43 34.90 28.32 8.47
C ASP A 43 33.37 28.34 8.67
N ALA A 44 32.76 27.19 9.04
CA ALA A 44 31.31 27.10 9.21
C ALA A 44 30.86 27.91 10.45
N ALA A 45 29.78 28.64 10.33
CA ALA A 45 29.13 29.26 11.48
C ALA A 45 28.47 28.19 12.34
N VAL A 46 28.91 28.07 13.60
CA VAL A 46 28.39 27.11 14.57
C VAL A 46 27.62 27.83 15.67
N GLU A 47 26.39 27.44 15.90
CA GLU A 47 25.52 27.99 16.95
C GLU A 47 24.98 26.85 17.84
N ILE A 48 24.86 27.11 19.14
CA ILE A 48 24.21 26.21 20.09
C ILE A 48 22.75 26.64 20.24
N LYS A 49 21.83 25.75 19.92
CA LYS A 49 20.37 26.00 20.04
C LYS A 49 19.68 24.89 20.82
N ASP A 50 18.44 25.15 21.22
CA ASP A 50 17.59 24.11 21.81
C ASP A 50 17.29 23.05 20.76
N TYR A 51 17.45 21.79 21.16
CA TYR A 51 17.12 20.65 20.31
C TYR A 51 15.60 20.55 20.12
N THR A 52 15.18 20.65 18.90
CA THR A 52 13.80 20.37 18.50
C THR A 52 13.81 19.03 17.77
N PRO A 53 13.20 17.96 18.34
CA PRO A 53 13.09 16.71 17.63
C PRO A 53 12.42 16.93 16.27
N PRO A 54 12.88 16.27 15.19
CA PRO A 54 12.15 16.30 13.93
C PRO A 54 10.72 15.83 14.17
N ALA A 55 9.76 16.47 13.52
CA ALA A 55 8.38 16.02 13.57
C ALA A 55 8.30 14.53 13.21
N PRO A 56 7.50 13.72 13.95
CA PRO A 56 7.33 12.32 13.60
C PRO A 56 6.91 12.23 12.14
N VAL A 57 7.68 11.49 11.35
CA VAL A 57 7.31 11.19 9.96
C VAL A 57 5.98 10.45 10.04
N PRO A 58 4.91 10.93 9.36
CA PRO A 58 3.66 10.20 9.31
C PRO A 58 3.94 8.77 8.88
N GLU A 59 3.52 7.78 9.67
CA GLU A 59 3.60 6.39 9.24
C GLU A 59 2.86 6.27 7.90
N PRO A 60 3.44 5.58 6.91
CA PRO A 60 2.71 5.34 5.68
C PRO A 60 1.39 4.64 6.03
N PRO A 61 0.27 5.04 5.40
CA PRO A 61 -1.02 4.43 5.69
C PRO A 61 -0.88 2.92 5.50
N THR A 62 -1.29 2.16 6.52
CA THR A 62 -1.32 0.69 6.43
C THR A 62 -2.18 0.32 5.22
N PRO A 63 -1.68 -0.54 4.30
CA PRO A 63 -2.46 -0.95 3.15
C PRO A 63 -3.83 -1.45 3.60
N GLU A 64 -4.88 -0.88 3.04
CA GLU A 64 -6.23 -1.29 3.37
C GLU A 64 -6.47 -2.71 2.85
N VAL A 65 -6.81 -3.63 3.76
CA VAL A 65 -7.16 -5.01 3.39
C VAL A 65 -8.50 -4.98 2.65
N ARG A 66 -8.50 -5.41 1.38
CA ARG A 66 -9.66 -5.35 0.50
C ARG A 66 -10.33 -6.72 0.34
N HIS A 67 -10.59 -7.36 1.50
CA HIS A 67 -11.32 -8.63 1.56
C HIS A 67 -12.83 -8.38 1.62
N ILE A 68 -13.56 -8.91 0.66
CA ILE A 68 -15.02 -8.80 0.58
C ILE A 68 -15.69 -10.18 0.59
N THR A 69 -16.97 -10.20 0.93
CA THR A 69 -17.76 -11.44 0.87
C THR A 69 -17.98 -11.85 -0.59
N LYS A 70 -18.16 -13.14 -0.83
CA LYS A 70 -18.51 -13.67 -2.17
C LYS A 70 -19.78 -13.02 -2.75
N LEU A 71 -20.76 -12.77 -1.90
CA LEU A 71 -22.00 -12.13 -2.33
C LEU A 71 -21.76 -10.66 -2.73
N ALA A 72 -20.95 -9.93 -1.93
CA ALA A 72 -20.57 -8.56 -2.25
C ALA A 72 -19.81 -8.49 -3.58
N PHE A 73 -18.85 -9.39 -3.80
CA PHE A 73 -18.14 -9.48 -5.06
C PHE A 73 -19.11 -9.71 -6.25
N ARG A 74 -20.02 -10.67 -6.14
CA ARG A 74 -21.04 -10.90 -7.17
C ARG A 74 -21.96 -9.70 -7.39
N ASN A 75 -22.20 -8.90 -6.36
CA ASN A 75 -23.06 -7.72 -6.48
C ASN A 75 -22.38 -6.52 -7.15
N ARG A 76 -21.05 -6.56 -7.32
CA ARG A 76 -20.33 -5.58 -8.15
C ARG A 76 -20.60 -5.76 -9.64
N PHE A 77 -21.10 -6.93 -10.05
CA PHE A 77 -21.54 -7.20 -11.42
C PHE A 77 -23.04 -6.86 -11.59
N THR A 78 -23.40 -6.28 -12.70
CA THR A 78 -24.80 -6.08 -13.07
C THR A 78 -25.48 -7.42 -13.35
N THR A 79 -26.81 -7.45 -13.30
CA THR A 79 -27.58 -8.66 -13.65
C THR A 79 -27.27 -9.14 -15.07
N LYS A 80 -27.12 -8.21 -16.02
CA LYS A 80 -26.78 -8.53 -17.41
C LYS A 80 -25.41 -9.22 -17.51
N GLU A 81 -24.41 -8.68 -16.85
CA GLU A 81 -23.06 -9.27 -16.81
C GLU A 81 -23.08 -10.67 -16.19
N LYS A 82 -23.79 -10.85 -15.07
CA LYS A 82 -23.97 -12.17 -14.44
C LYS A 82 -24.57 -13.19 -15.40
N VAL A 83 -25.61 -12.80 -16.13
CA VAL A 83 -26.27 -13.68 -17.12
C VAL A 83 -25.31 -14.01 -18.27
N MET A 84 -24.54 -13.05 -18.76
CA MET A 84 -23.55 -13.28 -19.82
C MET A 84 -22.45 -14.23 -19.38
N ILE A 85 -21.96 -14.10 -18.14
CA ILE A 85 -20.94 -14.98 -17.56
C ILE A 85 -21.49 -16.41 -17.42
N GLU A 86 -22.71 -16.59 -16.92
CA GLU A 86 -23.36 -17.92 -16.79
C GLU A 86 -23.55 -18.58 -18.16
N LEU A 87 -24.02 -17.82 -19.17
CA LEU A 87 -24.17 -18.33 -20.54
C LEU A 87 -22.82 -18.71 -21.16
N ALA A 88 -21.78 -17.89 -20.93
CA ALA A 88 -20.42 -18.21 -21.40
C ALA A 88 -19.84 -19.48 -20.75
N GLY A 89 -20.22 -19.78 -19.49
CA GLY A 89 -19.84 -21.00 -18.79
C GLY A 89 -20.59 -22.26 -19.26
N ALA A 90 -21.63 -22.13 -20.06
CA ALA A 90 -22.39 -23.27 -20.56
C ALA A 90 -21.54 -24.11 -21.54
N TYR A 91 -21.42 -25.42 -21.23
CA TYR A 91 -20.67 -26.34 -22.09
C TYR A 91 -21.56 -26.90 -23.20
N ASN A 92 -21.09 -26.81 -24.45
CA ASN A 92 -21.69 -27.48 -25.58
C ASN A 92 -20.58 -28.16 -26.40
N PRO A 93 -20.60 -29.52 -26.54
CA PRO A 93 -19.58 -30.25 -27.28
C PRO A 93 -19.56 -29.95 -28.78
N ALA A 94 -20.62 -29.36 -29.35
CA ALA A 94 -20.70 -28.95 -30.74
C ALA A 94 -20.04 -27.58 -31.01
N ASP A 95 -19.71 -26.82 -29.96
CA ASP A 95 -19.05 -25.54 -30.11
C ASP A 95 -17.56 -25.68 -30.56
N PRO A 96 -17.01 -24.66 -31.23
CA PRO A 96 -15.59 -24.61 -31.52
C PRO A 96 -14.73 -24.71 -30.24
N ILE A 97 -13.52 -25.26 -30.36
CA ILE A 97 -12.64 -25.54 -29.20
C ILE A 97 -12.37 -24.28 -28.37
N GLN A 98 -12.22 -23.11 -28.98
CA GLN A 98 -12.00 -21.84 -28.29
C GLN A 98 -13.19 -21.51 -27.35
N LYS A 99 -14.41 -21.74 -27.81
CA LYS A 99 -15.61 -21.50 -27.01
C LYS A 99 -15.75 -22.53 -25.87
N GLN A 100 -15.37 -23.79 -26.12
CA GLN A 100 -15.32 -24.81 -25.08
C GLN A 100 -14.28 -24.46 -24.00
N GLN A 101 -13.10 -23.93 -24.40
CA GLN A 101 -12.06 -23.46 -23.49
C GLN A 101 -12.54 -22.28 -22.66
N LEU A 102 -13.20 -21.29 -23.26
CA LEU A 102 -13.80 -20.18 -22.52
C LEU A 102 -14.81 -20.70 -21.49
N ALA A 103 -15.72 -21.59 -21.89
CA ALA A 103 -16.69 -22.17 -20.98
C ALA A 103 -16.02 -22.93 -19.82
N ALA A 104 -14.93 -23.62 -20.06
CA ALA A 104 -14.14 -24.29 -19.03
C ALA A 104 -13.51 -23.28 -18.08
N THR A 105 -12.89 -22.21 -18.61
CA THR A 105 -12.27 -21.13 -17.79
C THR A 105 -13.30 -20.45 -16.89
N VAL A 106 -14.46 -20.10 -17.40
CA VAL A 106 -15.53 -19.47 -16.62
C VAL A 106 -16.00 -20.40 -15.49
N ARG A 107 -16.17 -21.71 -15.77
CA ARG A 107 -16.56 -22.67 -14.74
C ARG A 107 -15.53 -22.84 -13.65
N VAL A 108 -14.24 -22.90 -14.01
CA VAL A 108 -13.14 -22.98 -13.03
C VAL A 108 -13.16 -21.73 -12.14
N SER A 109 -13.21 -20.53 -12.73
CA SER A 109 -13.27 -19.30 -11.94
C SER A 109 -14.48 -19.23 -11.00
N ASN A 110 -15.66 -19.67 -11.46
CA ASN A 110 -16.85 -19.75 -10.62
C ASN A 110 -16.69 -20.76 -9.47
N ALA A 111 -16.03 -21.90 -9.71
CA ALA A 111 -15.75 -22.91 -8.68
C ALA A 111 -14.75 -22.38 -7.65
N ASP A 112 -13.72 -21.66 -8.07
CA ASP A 112 -12.73 -21.05 -7.18
C ASP A 112 -13.39 -19.99 -6.27
N ILE A 113 -14.24 -19.14 -6.83
CA ILE A 113 -15.04 -18.17 -6.06
C ILE A 113 -15.94 -18.91 -5.06
N ALA A 114 -16.60 -19.99 -5.49
CA ALA A 114 -17.51 -20.76 -4.62
C ALA A 114 -16.78 -21.44 -3.46
N SER A 115 -15.55 -21.92 -3.68
CA SER A 115 -14.73 -22.60 -2.67
C SER A 115 -13.99 -21.66 -1.72
N SER A 116 -13.79 -20.38 -2.11
CA SER A 116 -13.11 -19.40 -1.26
C SER A 116 -13.92 -19.05 -0.01
N THR A 117 -13.28 -18.51 1.02
CA THR A 117 -13.96 -17.97 2.21
C THR A 117 -14.35 -16.52 1.99
N TYR A 118 -13.48 -15.75 1.36
CA TYR A 118 -13.66 -14.37 0.96
C TYR A 118 -13.00 -14.14 -0.39
N ILE A 119 -13.22 -12.99 -0.98
CA ILE A 119 -12.54 -12.54 -2.19
C ILE A 119 -11.60 -11.40 -1.80
N ASP A 120 -10.32 -11.58 -2.11
CA ASP A 120 -9.30 -10.56 -2.00
C ASP A 120 -9.19 -9.84 -3.37
N LEU A 121 -9.56 -8.56 -3.41
CA LEU A 121 -9.58 -7.76 -4.64
C LEU A 121 -8.17 -7.39 -5.14
N ASP A 122 -7.16 -7.48 -4.28
CA ASP A 122 -5.77 -7.17 -4.64
C ASP A 122 -4.99 -8.41 -5.06
N ARG A 123 -5.55 -9.58 -4.87
CA ARG A 123 -4.94 -10.84 -5.24
C ARG A 123 -4.83 -10.96 -6.77
N SER A 124 -3.64 -11.32 -7.25
CA SER A 124 -3.30 -11.30 -8.68
C SER A 124 -4.19 -12.21 -9.53
N ASP A 125 -4.58 -13.36 -9.03
CA ASP A 125 -5.46 -14.30 -9.74
C ASP A 125 -6.92 -13.81 -9.78
N THR A 126 -7.42 -13.16 -8.72
CA THR A 126 -8.72 -12.49 -8.73
C THR A 126 -8.74 -11.41 -9.80
N ARG A 127 -7.72 -10.55 -9.83
CA ARG A 127 -7.61 -9.48 -10.82
C ARG A 127 -7.52 -10.03 -12.24
N ALA A 128 -6.63 -11.00 -12.48
CA ALA A 128 -6.48 -11.65 -13.78
C ALA A 128 -7.80 -12.31 -14.26
N GLY A 129 -8.55 -12.94 -13.34
CA GLY A 129 -9.85 -13.53 -13.64
C GLY A 129 -10.88 -12.52 -14.12
N VAL A 130 -10.99 -11.36 -13.44
CA VAL A 130 -11.93 -10.31 -13.84
C VAL A 130 -11.49 -9.63 -15.14
N MET A 131 -10.20 -9.32 -15.30
CA MET A 131 -9.65 -8.73 -16.53
C MET A 131 -9.87 -9.64 -17.75
N SER A 132 -9.70 -10.96 -17.59
CA SER A 132 -9.95 -11.89 -18.69
C SER A 132 -11.42 -11.92 -19.14
N MET A 133 -12.37 -11.64 -18.25
CA MET A 133 -13.78 -11.49 -18.65
C MET A 133 -14.00 -10.27 -19.57
N GLU A 134 -13.24 -9.20 -19.39
CA GLU A 134 -13.24 -8.05 -20.28
C GLU A 134 -12.62 -8.41 -21.63
N ASP A 135 -11.44 -9.09 -21.63
CA ASP A 135 -10.78 -9.56 -22.86
C ASP A 135 -11.65 -10.51 -23.69
N PHE A 136 -12.48 -11.30 -23.02
CA PHE A 136 -13.45 -12.19 -23.68
C PHE A 136 -14.76 -11.48 -24.12
N GLY A 137 -14.88 -10.17 -23.83
CA GLY A 137 -16.08 -9.39 -24.18
C GLY A 137 -17.31 -9.71 -23.32
N LEU A 138 -17.13 -10.35 -22.17
CA LEU A 138 -18.19 -10.59 -21.18
C LEU A 138 -18.47 -9.34 -20.34
N LEU A 139 -17.49 -8.47 -20.23
CA LEU A 139 -17.56 -7.15 -19.61
C LEU A 139 -17.24 -6.08 -20.67
N ALA A 140 -17.74 -4.88 -20.45
CA ALA A 140 -17.36 -3.72 -21.27
C ALA A 140 -15.94 -3.26 -20.91
N VAL A 141 -15.27 -2.57 -21.83
CA VAL A 141 -13.92 -2.01 -21.59
C VAL A 141 -13.92 -1.06 -20.40
N GLY A 142 -12.97 -1.23 -19.48
CA GLY A 142 -12.83 -0.46 -18.23
C GLY A 142 -13.72 -0.96 -17.08
N ARG A 143 -14.59 -1.91 -17.34
CA ARG A 143 -15.51 -2.43 -16.33
C ARG A 143 -14.82 -3.31 -15.29
N ALA A 144 -13.73 -3.99 -15.70
CA ALA A 144 -12.89 -4.76 -14.77
C ALA A 144 -12.30 -3.88 -13.67
N ASP A 145 -11.75 -2.71 -14.04
CA ASP A 145 -11.20 -1.75 -13.06
C ASP A 145 -12.30 -1.23 -12.11
N GLU A 146 -13.49 -0.93 -12.61
CA GLU A 146 -14.60 -0.52 -11.75
C GLU A 146 -14.96 -1.59 -10.71
N ILE A 147 -14.99 -2.86 -11.13
CA ILE A 147 -15.30 -3.98 -10.23
C ILE A 147 -14.20 -4.16 -9.19
N LEU A 148 -12.93 -4.04 -9.59
CA LEU A 148 -11.77 -4.32 -8.75
C LEU A 148 -11.37 -3.13 -7.88
N ASP A 149 -11.38 -1.90 -8.42
CA ASP A 149 -10.74 -0.74 -7.77
C ASP A 149 -11.71 0.22 -7.09
N ASN A 150 -13.02 0.07 -7.29
CA ASN A 150 -13.97 0.85 -6.50
C ASN A 150 -13.77 0.61 -4.99
N PRO A 151 -13.87 1.68 -4.17
CA PRO A 151 -13.73 1.59 -2.72
C PRO A 151 -14.62 0.51 -2.12
N VAL A 152 -14.06 -0.26 -1.19
CA VAL A 152 -14.81 -1.30 -0.47
C VAL A 152 -15.72 -0.65 0.55
N GLN A 153 -17.02 -0.91 0.43
CA GLN A 153 -18.02 -0.43 1.39
C GLN A 153 -18.04 -1.33 2.64
N ASP A 154 -18.41 -0.79 3.79
CA ASP A 154 -18.43 -1.54 5.05
C ASP A 154 -19.30 -2.80 5.04
N PHE A 155 -20.40 -2.77 4.27
CA PHE A 155 -21.29 -3.93 4.12
C PHE A 155 -20.72 -5.00 3.18
N GLU A 156 -19.73 -4.68 2.36
CA GLU A 156 -19.05 -5.64 1.48
C GLU A 156 -17.98 -6.42 2.23
N ARG A 157 -17.41 -5.84 3.29
CA ARG A 157 -16.24 -6.38 3.99
C ARG A 157 -16.51 -7.76 4.56
N TYR A 158 -15.53 -8.64 4.37
CA TYR A 158 -15.48 -9.89 5.10
C TYR A 158 -15.00 -9.62 6.53
N LYS A 159 -15.77 -10.03 7.52
CA LYS A 159 -15.51 -9.73 8.95
C LYS A 159 -15.00 -10.93 9.75
N GLY A 160 -14.58 -12.04 9.06
CA GLY A 160 -14.08 -13.23 9.73
C GLY A 160 -15.18 -14.18 10.18
#